data_9ff4f4eedaf8007e718926c53b291dee
#
_entry.id   9ff4f4eedaf8007e718926c53b291dee
#
_cell.length_a   1.000
_cell.length_b   1.000
_cell.length_c   1.000
_cell.angle_alpha   90.00
_cell.angle_beta   90.00
_cell.angle_gamma   90.00
#
_symmetry.space_group_name_H-M   'P 1'
#
loop_
_entity.id
_entity.type
_entity.pdbx_description
1 polymer ?
#
loop_
_entity_poly.entity_id
_entity_poly.type
_entity_poly.pdbx_seq_one_letter_code
_entity_poly.pdbx_strand_id
1 'polypeptide(L)'
;MTFWDHLDDLRKSIIHIVIAVVSVAVVLFCFKDFLFEKVILAPAGGDFYLYRLLGADMSLSLVNIEVAAQFLIHMKVTLICALILTFPYLIFKIWQFIVPALYENEKKAVRGAFAFSSVLFYIGLAVGYFVIFPLMLNFFAGYQVSATVENTFSLTSYISLLTSMVLTFG
;
A
#
# COMPACT_ATOMS: atom_id res chain seq x y z
N MET A 1 9.12 -33.86 13.46
CA MET A 1 8.39 -33.46 12.24
C MET A 1 9.15 -33.99 11.03
N THR A 2 8.46 -34.72 10.16
CA THR A 2 9.05 -35.16 8.91
C THR A 2 9.08 -34.00 7.91
N PHE A 3 9.94 -34.07 6.92
CA PHE A 3 10.00 -33.04 5.86
C PHE A 3 8.65 -32.81 5.17
N TRP A 4 7.89 -33.87 4.99
CA TRP A 4 6.55 -33.83 4.40
C TRP A 4 5.53 -33.09 5.26
N ASP A 5 5.58 -33.25 6.59
CA ASP A 5 4.71 -32.52 7.52
C ASP A 5 4.95 -31.01 7.43
N HIS A 6 6.21 -30.61 7.30
CA HIS A 6 6.59 -29.20 7.16
C HIS A 6 6.10 -28.56 5.85
N LEU A 7 6.13 -29.32 4.75
CA LEU A 7 5.57 -28.88 3.46
C LEU A 7 4.04 -28.72 3.51
N ASP A 8 3.36 -29.61 4.24
CA ASP A 8 1.90 -29.54 4.41
C ASP A 8 1.49 -28.34 5.25
N ASP A 9 2.26 -27.99 6.26
CA ASP A 9 2.07 -26.79 7.08
C ASP A 9 2.32 -25.50 6.28
N LEU A 10 3.33 -25.49 5.39
CA LEU A 10 3.58 -24.38 4.45
C LEU A 10 2.38 -24.17 3.52
N ARG A 11 1.89 -25.25 2.90
CA ARG A 11 0.73 -25.20 2.02
C ARG A 11 -0.50 -24.64 2.73
N LYS A 12 -0.81 -25.14 3.94
CA LYS A 12 -1.93 -24.65 4.76
C LYS A 12 -1.77 -23.16 5.08
N SER A 13 -0.58 -22.74 5.47
CA SER A 13 -0.28 -21.32 5.78
C SER A 13 -0.50 -20.42 4.58
N ILE A 14 -0.02 -20.80 3.40
CA ILE A 14 -0.23 -20.05 2.15
C ILE A 14 -1.73 -19.93 1.83
N ILE A 15 -2.47 -21.03 1.92
CA ILE A 15 -3.92 -21.04 1.65
C ILE A 15 -4.64 -20.07 2.61
N HIS A 16 -4.32 -20.09 3.89
CA HIS A 16 -4.93 -19.17 4.86
C HIS A 16 -4.59 -17.70 4.56
N ILE A 17 -3.35 -17.39 4.17
CA ILE A 17 -2.94 -16.04 3.77
C ILE A 17 -3.74 -15.59 2.55
N VAL A 18 -3.84 -16.42 1.52
CA VAL A 18 -4.58 -16.10 0.29
C VAL A 18 -6.06 -15.85 0.60
N ILE A 19 -6.69 -16.71 1.41
CA ILE A 19 -8.09 -16.54 1.81
C ILE A 19 -8.26 -15.22 2.57
N ALA A 20 -7.37 -14.89 3.50
CA ALA A 20 -7.44 -13.63 4.24
C ALA A 20 -7.32 -12.41 3.32
N VAL A 21 -6.33 -12.41 2.42
CA VAL A 21 -6.13 -11.31 1.45
C VAL A 21 -7.35 -11.15 0.55
N VAL A 22 -7.86 -12.26 -0.02
CA VAL A 22 -9.04 -12.24 -0.90
C VAL A 22 -10.27 -11.75 -0.16
N SER A 23 -10.49 -12.20 1.08
CA SER A 23 -11.64 -11.76 1.89
C SER A 23 -11.60 -10.25 2.14
N VAL A 24 -10.45 -9.72 2.52
CA VAL A 24 -10.27 -8.27 2.73
C VAL A 24 -10.40 -7.50 1.41
N ALA A 25 -9.87 -8.04 0.30
CA ALA A 25 -9.99 -7.43 -1.01
C ALA A 25 -11.47 -7.33 -1.45
N VAL A 26 -12.27 -8.38 -1.26
CA VAL A 26 -13.70 -8.35 -1.56
C VAL A 26 -14.43 -7.29 -0.75
N VAL A 27 -14.13 -7.17 0.54
CA VAL A 27 -14.71 -6.14 1.41
C VAL A 27 -14.34 -4.75 0.91
N LEU A 28 -13.05 -4.48 0.65
CA LEU A 28 -12.59 -3.18 0.15
C LEU A 28 -13.17 -2.85 -1.22
N PHE A 29 -13.36 -3.85 -2.07
CA PHE A 29 -13.97 -3.68 -3.39
C PHE A 29 -15.41 -3.18 -3.29
N CYS A 30 -16.17 -3.64 -2.30
CA CYS A 30 -17.53 -3.16 -2.03
C CYS A 30 -17.55 -1.71 -1.51
N PHE A 31 -16.50 -1.26 -0.82
CA PHE A 31 -16.39 0.10 -0.26
C PHE A 31 -15.55 1.04 -1.14
N LYS A 32 -15.74 0.97 -2.47
CA LYS A 32 -14.96 1.72 -3.46
C LYS A 32 -14.92 3.23 -3.21
N ASP A 33 -16.07 3.84 -2.89
CA ASP A 33 -16.19 5.30 -2.74
C ASP A 33 -15.36 5.79 -1.54
N PHE A 34 -15.42 5.08 -0.42
CA PHE A 34 -14.57 5.38 0.73
C PHE A 34 -13.08 5.23 0.40
N LEU A 35 -12.71 4.14 -0.26
CA LEU A 35 -11.32 3.85 -0.60
C LEU A 35 -10.75 4.90 -1.55
N PHE A 36 -11.49 5.23 -2.63
CA PHE A 36 -11.00 6.16 -3.64
C PHE A 36 -11.09 7.61 -3.19
N GLU A 37 -12.24 8.09 -2.71
CA GLU A 37 -12.43 9.50 -2.38
C GLU A 37 -11.65 9.93 -1.14
N LYS A 38 -11.66 9.10 -0.06
CA LYS A 38 -11.07 9.48 1.22
C LYS A 38 -9.63 9.04 1.42
N VAL A 39 -9.18 8.01 0.71
CA VAL A 39 -7.81 7.49 0.89
C VAL A 39 -6.97 7.77 -0.35
N ILE A 40 -7.37 7.30 -1.51
CA ILE A 40 -6.51 7.34 -2.69
C ILE A 40 -6.42 8.73 -3.31
N LEU A 41 -7.56 9.42 -3.46
CA LEU A 41 -7.63 10.74 -4.10
C LEU A 41 -7.46 11.90 -3.11
N ALA A 42 -7.43 11.65 -1.81
CA ALA A 42 -7.22 12.68 -0.81
C ALA A 42 -5.97 13.55 -1.06
N PRO A 43 -4.79 12.98 -1.43
CA PRO A 43 -3.62 13.80 -1.74
C PRO A 43 -3.71 14.61 -3.04
N ALA A 44 -4.68 14.32 -3.92
CA ALA A 44 -4.92 15.12 -5.12
C ALA A 44 -5.77 16.36 -4.84
N GLY A 45 -6.49 16.38 -3.72
CA GLY A 45 -7.29 17.51 -3.27
C GLY A 45 -6.48 18.55 -2.51
N GLY A 46 -6.80 19.83 -2.69
CA GLY A 46 -6.12 20.97 -2.02
C GLY A 46 -6.24 20.97 -0.50
N ASP A 47 -7.20 20.24 0.06
CA ASP A 47 -7.42 20.18 1.52
C ASP A 47 -6.49 19.21 2.26
N PHE A 48 -5.54 18.58 1.57
CA PHE A 48 -4.64 17.62 2.20
C PHE A 48 -3.75 18.31 3.24
N TYR A 49 -3.58 17.65 4.40
CA TYR A 49 -2.90 18.20 5.58
C TYR A 49 -1.55 18.86 5.26
N LEU A 50 -0.72 18.24 4.42
CA LEU A 50 0.61 18.74 4.11
C LEU A 50 0.57 20.05 3.31
N TYR A 51 -0.37 20.20 2.37
CA TYR A 51 -0.51 21.45 1.58
C TYR A 51 -0.95 22.62 2.44
N ARG A 52 -1.84 22.38 3.41
CA ARG A 52 -2.22 23.40 4.41
C ARG A 52 -1.02 23.83 5.25
N LEU A 53 -0.13 22.90 5.62
CA LEU A 53 1.09 23.20 6.38
C LEU A 53 2.11 23.99 5.56
N LEU A 54 2.23 23.68 4.25
CA LEU A 54 3.17 24.35 3.32
C LEU A 54 2.60 25.63 2.74
N GLY A 55 1.32 25.96 2.96
CA GLY A 55 0.66 27.10 2.34
C GLY A 55 0.55 27.00 0.82
N ALA A 56 0.51 25.77 0.28
CA ALA A 56 0.41 25.49 -1.14
C ALA A 56 -1.08 25.20 -1.49
N ASP A 57 -1.65 26.04 -2.33
CA ASP A 57 -2.97 25.78 -2.93
C ASP A 57 -2.78 24.85 -4.13
N MET A 58 -3.05 23.57 -3.92
CA MET A 58 -2.89 22.54 -4.95
C MET A 58 -4.21 21.81 -5.18
N SER A 59 -4.74 21.90 -6.38
CA SER A 59 -5.83 21.03 -6.83
C SER A 59 -5.46 20.41 -8.17
N LEU A 60 -5.35 19.08 -8.21
CA LEU A 60 -5.05 18.35 -9.44
C LEU A 60 -6.35 17.88 -10.09
N SER A 61 -6.55 18.23 -11.36
CA SER A 61 -7.56 17.59 -12.18
C SER A 61 -6.98 16.30 -12.78
N LEU A 62 -7.47 15.16 -12.33
CA LEU A 62 -7.06 13.86 -12.87
C LEU A 62 -7.93 13.50 -14.07
N VAL A 63 -7.31 13.15 -15.18
CA VAL A 63 -7.99 12.75 -16.41
C VAL A 63 -7.85 11.24 -16.62
N ASN A 64 -8.96 10.59 -16.93
CA ASN A 64 -8.92 9.19 -17.36
C ASN A 64 -8.85 9.13 -18.87
N ILE A 65 -7.77 8.58 -19.40
CA ILE A 65 -7.50 8.50 -20.84
C ILE A 65 -7.90 7.14 -21.41
N GLU A 66 -7.81 6.08 -20.61
CA GLU A 66 -8.03 4.71 -21.05
C GLU A 66 -9.42 4.21 -20.62
N VAL A 67 -10.14 3.53 -21.51
CA VAL A 67 -11.52 3.06 -21.26
C VAL A 67 -11.59 2.10 -20.06
N ALA A 68 -10.68 1.13 -20.00
CA ALA A 68 -10.66 0.11 -18.95
C ALA A 68 -9.87 0.52 -17.69
N ALA A 69 -9.17 1.67 -17.70
CA ALA A 69 -8.24 2.05 -16.64
C ALA A 69 -8.92 2.11 -15.27
N GLN A 70 -10.10 2.68 -15.16
CA GLN A 70 -10.80 2.80 -13.88
C GLN A 70 -11.06 1.45 -13.22
N PHE A 71 -11.47 0.44 -14.00
CA PHE A 71 -11.71 -0.90 -13.48
C PHE A 71 -10.41 -1.60 -13.07
N LEU A 72 -9.38 -1.54 -13.91
CA LEU A 72 -8.08 -2.15 -13.62
C LEU A 72 -7.40 -1.50 -12.42
N ILE A 73 -7.49 -0.18 -12.32
CA ILE A 73 -7.00 0.59 -11.17
C ILE A 73 -7.75 0.18 -9.90
N HIS A 74 -9.07 0.06 -9.96
CA HIS A 74 -9.86 -0.37 -8.81
C HIS A 74 -9.41 -1.75 -8.31
N MET A 75 -9.25 -2.73 -9.19
CA MET A 75 -8.75 -4.05 -8.83
C MET A 75 -7.33 -3.98 -8.24
N LYS A 76 -6.41 -3.27 -8.89
CA LYS A 76 -5.02 -3.11 -8.44
C LYS A 76 -4.93 -2.49 -7.06
N VAL A 77 -5.59 -1.35 -6.85
CA VAL A 77 -5.58 -0.61 -5.58
C VAL A 77 -6.20 -1.43 -4.46
N THR A 78 -7.34 -2.06 -4.72
CA THR A 78 -8.02 -2.92 -3.74
C THR A 78 -7.12 -4.07 -3.30
N LEU A 79 -6.43 -4.72 -4.23
CA LEU A 79 -5.51 -5.81 -3.91
C LEU A 79 -4.30 -5.33 -3.09
N ILE A 80 -3.70 -4.20 -3.45
CA ILE A 80 -2.58 -3.61 -2.71
C ILE A 80 -3.02 -3.21 -1.30
N CYS A 81 -4.16 -2.54 -1.15
CA CYS A 81 -4.68 -2.17 0.16
C CYS A 81 -5.03 -3.40 1.01
N ALA A 82 -5.56 -4.46 0.40
CA ALA A 82 -5.81 -5.71 1.09
C ALA A 82 -4.51 -6.37 1.60
N LEU A 83 -3.46 -6.38 0.78
CA LEU A 83 -2.13 -6.86 1.19
C LEU A 83 -1.57 -6.05 2.36
N ILE A 84 -1.67 -4.72 2.30
CA ILE A 84 -1.22 -3.82 3.38
C ILE A 84 -1.98 -4.11 4.68
N LEU A 85 -3.30 -4.22 4.63
CA LEU A 85 -4.12 -4.48 5.81
C LEU A 85 -3.91 -5.89 6.39
N THR A 86 -3.65 -6.88 5.55
CA THR A 86 -3.39 -8.26 5.99
C THR A 86 -1.92 -8.52 6.33
N PHE A 87 -1.03 -7.53 6.15
CA PHE A 87 0.40 -7.68 6.38
C PHE A 87 0.76 -8.23 7.78
N PRO A 88 0.20 -7.74 8.90
CA PRO A 88 0.52 -8.31 10.22
C PRO A 88 0.07 -9.76 10.38
N TYR A 89 -1.04 -10.14 9.73
CA TYR A 89 -1.48 -11.54 9.71
C TYR A 89 -0.53 -12.41 8.88
N LEU A 90 -0.05 -11.90 7.76
CA LEU A 90 0.94 -12.56 6.91
C LEU A 90 2.23 -12.81 7.71
N ILE A 91 2.76 -11.78 8.38
CA ILE A 91 3.94 -11.88 9.25
C ILE A 91 3.71 -12.88 10.38
N PHE A 92 2.52 -12.89 11.00
CA PHE A 92 2.18 -13.86 12.03
C PHE A 92 2.17 -15.30 11.51
N LYS A 93 1.65 -15.54 10.31
CA LYS A 93 1.65 -16.88 9.68
C LYS A 93 3.05 -17.34 9.32
N ILE A 94 3.90 -16.45 8.79
CA ILE A 94 5.31 -16.75 8.53
C ILE A 94 6.03 -17.09 9.85
N TRP A 95 5.81 -16.30 10.89
CA TRP A 95 6.33 -16.58 12.22
C TRP A 95 5.92 -17.99 12.71
N GLN A 96 4.64 -18.31 12.65
CA GLN A 96 4.11 -19.60 13.08
C GLN A 96 4.76 -20.78 12.31
N PHE A 97 5.08 -20.58 11.04
CA PHE A 97 5.78 -21.56 10.21
C PHE A 97 7.26 -21.74 10.61
N ILE A 98 7.94 -20.66 11.00
CA ILE A 98 9.38 -20.67 11.31
C ILE A 98 9.63 -21.17 12.76
N VAL A 99 8.73 -20.90 13.70
CA VAL A 99 8.90 -21.24 15.12
C VAL A 99 9.34 -22.68 15.39
N PRO A 100 8.78 -23.72 14.74
CA PRO A 100 9.20 -25.11 15.00
C PRO A 100 10.65 -25.42 14.64
N ALA A 101 11.26 -24.61 13.75
CA ALA A 101 12.65 -24.78 13.31
C ALA A 101 13.65 -24.04 14.21
N LEU A 102 13.20 -23.21 15.15
CA LEU A 102 14.05 -22.35 15.99
C LEU A 102 14.29 -22.99 17.36
N TYR A 103 15.51 -22.78 17.90
CA TYR A 103 15.83 -23.10 19.29
C TYR A 103 15.08 -22.20 20.28
N GLU A 104 14.82 -22.67 21.49
CA GLU A 104 14.05 -21.94 22.53
C GLU A 104 14.63 -20.54 22.82
N ASN A 105 15.95 -20.41 22.82
CA ASN A 105 16.64 -19.14 23.07
C ASN A 105 16.47 -18.12 21.90
N GLU A 106 16.20 -18.58 20.70
CA GLU A 106 16.08 -17.77 19.49
C GLU A 106 14.65 -17.27 19.28
N LYS A 107 13.65 -18.04 19.73
CA LYS A 107 12.22 -17.73 19.54
C LYS A 107 11.85 -16.32 20.02
N LYS A 108 12.40 -15.89 21.15
CA LYS A 108 12.10 -14.57 21.72
C LYS A 108 12.67 -13.42 20.87
N ALA A 109 13.91 -13.58 20.39
CA ALA A 109 14.59 -12.57 19.59
C ALA A 109 13.90 -12.43 18.21
N VAL A 110 13.63 -13.56 17.55
CA VAL A 110 13.00 -13.57 16.22
C VAL A 110 11.56 -13.05 16.29
N ARG A 111 10.78 -13.40 17.32
CA ARG A 111 9.43 -12.84 17.54
C ARG A 111 9.50 -11.31 17.70
N GLY A 112 10.48 -10.79 18.42
CA GLY A 112 10.70 -9.35 18.56
C GLY A 112 11.00 -8.69 17.20
N ALA A 113 11.87 -9.30 16.40
CA ALA A 113 12.21 -8.80 15.06
C ALA A 113 10.97 -8.74 14.14
N PHE A 114 10.13 -9.78 14.10
CA PHE A 114 8.92 -9.80 13.28
C PHE A 114 7.89 -8.73 13.73
N ALA A 115 7.70 -8.55 15.04
CA ALA A 115 6.82 -7.51 15.56
C ALA A 115 7.33 -6.12 15.22
N PHE A 116 8.63 -5.87 15.39
CA PHE A 116 9.27 -4.60 15.06
C PHE A 116 9.21 -4.29 13.55
N SER A 117 9.44 -5.29 12.70
CA SER A 117 9.33 -5.14 11.25
C SER A 117 7.92 -4.73 10.83
N SER A 118 6.87 -5.30 11.46
CA SER A 118 5.49 -4.90 11.16
C SER A 118 5.22 -3.44 11.52
N VAL A 119 5.73 -2.98 12.66
CA VAL A 119 5.58 -1.57 13.06
C VAL A 119 6.34 -0.65 12.10
N LEU A 120 7.59 -1.01 11.75
CA LEU A 120 8.42 -0.23 10.84
C LEU A 120 7.81 -0.14 9.44
N PHE A 121 7.22 -1.23 8.96
CA PHE A 121 6.48 -1.26 7.70
C PHE A 121 5.35 -0.21 7.67
N TYR A 122 4.49 -0.16 8.71
CA TYR A 122 3.42 0.83 8.75
C TYR A 122 3.92 2.26 8.93
N ILE A 123 5.02 2.47 9.64
CA ILE A 123 5.67 3.79 9.72
C ILE A 123 6.16 4.21 8.34
N GLY A 124 6.82 3.31 7.60
CA GLY A 124 7.27 3.56 6.23
C GLY A 124 6.12 3.89 5.29
N LEU A 125 5.03 3.12 5.32
CA LEU A 125 3.81 3.41 4.56
C LEU A 125 3.25 4.80 4.88
N ALA A 126 3.19 5.16 6.17
CA ALA A 126 2.69 6.46 6.60
C ALA A 126 3.58 7.59 6.08
N VAL A 127 4.90 7.48 6.19
CA VAL A 127 5.85 8.46 5.65
C VAL A 127 5.71 8.56 4.13
N GLY A 128 5.64 7.44 3.42
CA GLY A 128 5.44 7.40 1.97
C GLY A 128 4.16 8.11 1.54
N TYR A 129 3.06 7.84 2.21
CA TYR A 129 1.75 8.38 1.86
C TYR A 129 1.53 9.83 2.32
N PHE A 130 1.89 10.18 3.56
CA PHE A 130 1.57 11.50 4.13
C PHE A 130 2.64 12.56 3.84
N VAL A 131 3.88 12.17 3.55
CA VAL A 131 4.99 13.10 3.36
C VAL A 131 5.55 13.03 1.95
N ILE A 132 6.08 11.88 1.54
CA ILE A 132 6.83 11.77 0.29
C ILE A 132 5.93 11.97 -0.92
N PHE A 133 4.80 11.28 -0.96
CA PHE A 133 3.90 11.33 -2.11
C PHE A 133 3.34 12.74 -2.38
N PRO A 134 2.80 13.49 -1.41
CA PRO A 134 2.33 14.86 -1.64
C PRO A 134 3.44 15.84 -2.02
N LEU A 135 4.67 15.68 -1.47
CA LEU A 135 5.82 16.49 -1.88
C LEU A 135 6.19 16.25 -3.34
N MET A 136 6.18 14.98 -3.78
CA MET A 136 6.44 14.63 -5.18
C MET A 136 5.36 15.17 -6.11
N LEU A 137 4.09 15.10 -5.71
CA LEU A 137 2.99 15.67 -6.48
C LEU A 137 3.15 17.19 -6.64
N ASN A 138 3.44 17.89 -5.55
CA ASN A 138 3.66 19.34 -5.57
C ASN A 138 4.84 19.70 -6.48
N PHE A 139 5.93 18.95 -6.40
CA PHE A 139 7.08 19.14 -7.29
C PHE A 139 6.72 18.98 -8.77
N PHE A 140 6.05 17.87 -9.13
CA PHE A 140 5.68 17.61 -10.52
C PHE A 140 4.60 18.54 -11.05
N ALA A 141 3.69 18.99 -10.21
CA ALA A 141 2.66 19.96 -10.58
C ALA A 141 3.27 21.34 -10.90
N GLY A 142 4.28 21.73 -10.10
CA GLY A 142 4.98 23.01 -10.31
C GLY A 142 6.06 22.97 -11.38
N TYR A 143 6.51 21.78 -11.80
CA TYR A 143 7.60 21.65 -12.76
C TYR A 143 7.10 21.77 -14.19
N GLN A 144 7.49 22.84 -14.87
CA GLN A 144 7.18 23.09 -16.28
C GLN A 144 8.48 23.26 -17.09
N VAL A 145 8.59 22.49 -18.16
CA VAL A 145 9.73 22.60 -19.10
C VAL A 145 9.57 23.80 -20.02
N SER A 146 8.33 24.15 -20.36
CA SER A 146 7.98 25.26 -21.25
C SER A 146 6.59 25.79 -20.91
N ALA A 147 6.39 27.09 -21.05
CA ALA A 147 5.09 27.74 -20.85
C ALA A 147 4.00 27.29 -21.85
N THR A 148 4.39 26.61 -22.92
CA THR A 148 3.47 26.07 -23.94
C THR A 148 2.98 24.64 -23.64
N VAL A 149 3.51 24.00 -22.60
CA VAL A 149 3.14 22.64 -22.21
C VAL A 149 2.29 22.68 -20.94
N GLU A 150 1.03 22.30 -21.05
CA GLU A 150 0.16 22.14 -19.89
C GLU A 150 0.36 20.77 -19.24
N ASN A 151 0.58 20.77 -17.93
CA ASN A 151 0.73 19.53 -17.16
C ASN A 151 -0.64 18.90 -16.90
N THR A 152 -0.95 17.82 -17.61
CA THR A 152 -2.15 17.02 -17.38
C THR A 152 -1.79 15.70 -16.72
N PHE A 153 -2.39 15.41 -15.58
CA PHE A 153 -2.13 14.18 -14.83
C PHE A 153 -3.18 13.11 -15.17
N SER A 154 -2.71 11.96 -15.68
CA SER A 154 -3.61 10.82 -15.87
C SER A 154 -3.83 10.07 -14.56
N LEU A 155 -5.05 9.54 -14.36
CA LEU A 155 -5.38 8.72 -13.20
C LEU A 155 -4.43 7.51 -13.07
N THR A 156 -4.06 6.87 -14.17
CA THR A 156 -3.14 5.73 -14.20
C THR A 156 -1.76 6.10 -13.69
N SER A 157 -1.20 7.25 -14.12
CA SER A 157 0.11 7.72 -13.67
C SER A 157 0.09 8.11 -12.19
N TYR A 158 -0.96 8.78 -11.75
CA TYR A 158 -1.15 9.14 -10.34
C TYR A 158 -1.15 7.91 -9.44
N ILE A 159 -1.96 6.89 -9.75
CA ILE A 159 -2.05 5.65 -8.96
C ILE A 159 -0.73 4.87 -9.00
N SER A 160 -0.06 4.84 -10.14
CA SER A 160 1.24 4.17 -10.26
C SER A 160 2.31 4.85 -9.41
N LEU A 161 2.35 6.17 -9.39
CA LEU A 161 3.26 6.95 -8.54
C LEU A 161 2.94 6.72 -7.06
N LEU A 162 1.66 6.84 -6.66
CA LEU A 162 1.22 6.61 -5.28
C LEU A 162 1.60 5.22 -4.80
N THR A 163 1.23 4.19 -5.54
CA THR A 163 1.51 2.81 -5.13
C THR A 163 3.01 2.51 -5.08
N SER A 164 3.78 3.03 -6.03
CA SER A 164 5.25 2.86 -6.02
C SER A 164 5.88 3.54 -4.82
N MET A 165 5.51 4.79 -4.53
CA MET A 165 6.07 5.52 -3.38
C MET A 165 5.70 4.86 -2.06
N VAL A 166 4.42 4.58 -1.85
CA VAL A 166 3.95 3.96 -0.60
C VAL A 166 4.61 2.60 -0.37
N LEU A 167 4.69 1.74 -1.39
CA LEU A 167 5.31 0.42 -1.24
C LEU A 167 6.84 0.46 -1.15
N THR A 168 7.50 1.47 -1.71
CA THR A 168 8.96 1.59 -1.62
C THR A 168 9.41 1.98 -0.22
N PHE A 169 8.62 2.77 0.50
CA PHE A 169 8.93 3.20 1.86
C PHE A 169 8.38 2.24 2.93
N GLY A 170 7.41 1.38 2.62
CA GLY A 170 6.90 0.33 3.50
C GLY A 170 7.80 -0.91 3.47
#